data_88258ba1ef1a624d570b988f4df79b2a
#
_entry.id   88258ba1ef1a624d570b988f4df79b2a
#
_cell.length_a   1.000
_cell.length_b   1.000
_cell.length_c   1.000
_cell.angle_alpha   90.00
_cell.angle_beta   90.00
_cell.angle_gamma   90.00
#
_symmetry.space_group_name_H-M   'P 1'
#
loop_
_entity.id
_entity.type
_entity.pdbx_description
1 polymer ?
#
loop_
_entity_poly.entity_id
_entity_poly.type
_entity_poly.pdbx_seq_one_letter_code
_entity_poly.pdbx_strand_id
1 'polypeptide(L)'
;MPVFHCRSRRALALLGALSLAMPGVGLAAEVHHQGSIAYVCGGVGATQMQALKAMAPQFDLGFWMVEGPRGAYLADIPIRILRQGRTVAEFTAGGPLCFVKAPAGQYTIRGSYQGQDRAIRVRTGNKNAYLRW
;
A
#
# COMPACT_ATOMS: atom_id res chain seq x y z
N MET A 1 18.79 -70.20 -36.04
CA MET A 1 17.60 -69.60 -35.42
C MET A 1 17.99 -68.29 -34.80
N PRO A 2 17.45 -67.22 -35.27
CA PRO A 2 17.77 -65.93 -34.67
C PRO A 2 17.13 -65.82 -33.34
N VAL A 3 17.92 -65.50 -32.30
CA VAL A 3 17.44 -65.22 -30.96
C VAL A 3 17.16 -63.75 -30.91
N PHE A 4 15.91 -63.42 -30.81
CA PHE A 4 15.50 -62.04 -30.58
C PHE A 4 15.69 -61.67 -29.11
N HIS A 5 16.68 -60.81 -28.85
CA HIS A 5 16.84 -60.21 -27.55
C HIS A 5 15.95 -58.97 -27.47
N CYS A 6 14.86 -59.08 -26.74
CA CYS A 6 14.05 -57.93 -26.37
C CYS A 6 14.84 -57.11 -25.36
N ARG A 7 15.48 -56.04 -25.80
CA ARG A 7 16.05 -55.05 -24.90
C ARG A 7 14.94 -54.20 -24.35
N SER A 8 14.55 -54.51 -23.18
CA SER A 8 13.73 -53.66 -22.33
C SER A 8 14.43 -52.33 -22.09
N ARG A 9 14.00 -51.29 -22.78
CA ARG A 9 14.42 -49.93 -22.49
C ARG A 9 13.69 -49.52 -21.24
N ARG A 10 14.40 -49.52 -20.12
CA ARG A 10 13.94 -48.88 -18.93
C ARG A 10 13.95 -47.36 -19.16
N ALA A 11 12.76 -46.79 -19.35
CA ALA A 11 12.61 -45.39 -19.31
C ALA A 11 12.84 -44.90 -17.88
N LEU A 12 13.97 -44.23 -17.64
CA LEU A 12 14.16 -43.45 -16.43
C LEU A 12 13.20 -42.25 -16.52
N ALA A 13 12.15 -42.33 -15.77
CA ALA A 13 11.34 -41.13 -15.47
C ALA A 13 12.16 -40.24 -14.53
N LEU A 14 12.76 -39.21 -15.10
CA LEU A 14 13.28 -38.08 -14.30
C LEU A 14 12.08 -37.34 -13.72
N LEU A 15 11.78 -37.66 -12.48
CA LEU A 15 10.92 -36.79 -11.65
C LEU A 15 11.71 -35.52 -11.37
N GLY A 16 11.49 -34.52 -12.23
CA GLY A 16 11.88 -33.17 -11.95
C GLY A 16 11.11 -32.70 -10.74
N ALA A 17 11.78 -32.54 -9.60
CA ALA A 17 11.22 -31.83 -8.47
C ALA A 17 11.04 -30.38 -8.90
N LEU A 18 9.80 -30.00 -9.22
CA LEU A 18 9.41 -28.61 -9.31
C LEU A 18 9.48 -28.04 -7.90
N SER A 19 10.62 -27.47 -7.56
CA SER A 19 10.69 -26.59 -6.40
C SER A 19 9.84 -25.36 -6.73
N LEU A 20 8.62 -25.35 -6.26
CA LEU A 20 7.81 -24.16 -6.16
C LEU A 20 8.55 -23.22 -5.20
N ALA A 21 9.39 -22.37 -5.76
CA ALA A 21 9.85 -21.21 -5.06
C ALA A 21 8.61 -20.36 -4.80
N MET A 22 8.06 -20.43 -3.59
CA MET A 22 7.06 -19.46 -3.15
C MET A 22 7.74 -18.10 -3.16
N PRO A 23 7.26 -17.11 -3.95
CA PRO A 23 7.73 -15.76 -3.77
C PRO A 23 7.42 -15.41 -2.34
N GLY A 24 8.43 -14.98 -1.58
CA GLY A 24 8.25 -14.51 -0.22
C GLY A 24 7.08 -13.53 -0.24
N VAL A 25 6.11 -13.72 0.67
CA VAL A 25 5.03 -12.77 0.85
C VAL A 25 5.69 -11.49 1.33
N GLY A 26 6.12 -10.65 0.38
CA GLY A 26 6.59 -9.32 0.68
C GLY A 26 5.43 -8.59 1.33
N LEU A 27 5.69 -7.93 2.49
CA LEU A 27 4.76 -7.02 3.16
C LEU A 27 4.61 -5.73 2.33
N ALA A 28 4.47 -5.86 1.00
CA ALA A 28 4.21 -4.73 0.13
C ALA A 28 2.81 -4.22 0.42
N ALA A 29 2.71 -2.97 0.86
CA ALA A 29 1.45 -2.29 0.98
C ALA A 29 0.76 -2.24 -0.38
N GLU A 30 -0.52 -2.55 -0.40
CA GLU A 30 -1.31 -2.60 -1.63
C GLU A 30 -1.72 -1.19 -2.07
N VAL A 31 -1.49 -0.89 -3.34
CA VAL A 31 -1.92 0.36 -3.96
C VAL A 31 -3.34 0.19 -4.49
N HIS A 32 -4.21 1.09 -4.09
CA HIS A 32 -5.60 1.15 -4.52
C HIS A 32 -5.83 2.31 -5.48
N HIS A 33 -6.85 2.19 -6.32
CA HIS A 33 -7.19 3.20 -7.31
C HIS A 33 -8.65 3.61 -7.20
N GLN A 34 -8.92 4.93 -7.24
CA GLN A 34 -10.24 5.51 -7.37
C GLN A 34 -10.17 6.67 -8.39
N GLY A 35 -10.76 6.50 -9.57
CA GLY A 35 -10.64 7.47 -10.63
C GLY A 35 -9.18 7.79 -10.98
N SER A 36 -8.80 9.05 -10.94
CA SER A 36 -7.43 9.52 -11.18
C SER A 36 -6.52 9.44 -9.95
N ILE A 37 -7.03 8.97 -8.82
CA ILE A 37 -6.30 8.89 -7.55
C ILE A 37 -5.81 7.47 -7.34
N ALA A 38 -4.53 7.34 -6.99
CA ALA A 38 -3.98 6.11 -6.44
C ALA A 38 -3.48 6.38 -5.02
N TYR A 39 -3.70 5.45 -4.11
CA TYR A 39 -3.30 5.63 -2.72
C TYR A 39 -2.81 4.33 -2.11
N VAL A 40 -1.96 4.47 -1.12
CA VAL A 40 -1.45 3.38 -0.30
C VAL A 40 -1.33 3.88 1.14
N CYS A 41 -1.80 3.09 2.07
CA CYS A 41 -1.68 3.38 3.50
C CYS A 41 -1.06 2.20 4.23
N GLY A 42 -0.45 2.47 5.36
CA GLY A 42 0.18 1.46 6.20
C GLY A 42 1.08 2.08 7.26
N GLY A 43 2.13 1.35 7.59
CA GLY A 43 3.10 1.81 8.58
C GLY A 43 2.85 1.25 9.97
N VAL A 44 2.14 0.14 10.09
CA VAL A 44 2.00 -0.60 11.34
C VAL A 44 3.24 -1.46 11.54
N GLY A 45 4.05 -1.09 12.53
CA GLY A 45 5.34 -1.72 12.79
C GLY A 45 6.46 -1.22 11.88
N ALA A 46 7.72 -1.43 12.33
CA ALA A 46 8.90 -0.86 11.68
C ALA A 46 9.12 -1.38 10.25
N THR A 47 8.94 -2.66 10.01
CA THR A 47 9.14 -3.28 8.70
C THR A 47 8.15 -2.74 7.67
N GLN A 48 6.88 -2.65 8.03
CA GLN A 48 5.84 -2.11 7.17
C GLN A 48 6.07 -0.61 6.90
N MET A 49 6.49 0.13 7.92
CA MET A 49 6.78 1.56 7.78
C MET A 49 7.94 1.80 6.82
N GLN A 50 9.01 1.02 6.90
CA GLN A 50 10.15 1.12 5.98
C GLN A 50 9.76 0.79 4.55
N ALA A 51 8.99 -0.28 4.34
CA ALA A 51 8.50 -0.67 3.02
C ALA A 51 7.62 0.42 2.41
N LEU A 52 6.73 1.01 3.21
CA LEU A 52 5.86 2.09 2.76
C LEU A 52 6.65 3.35 2.40
N LYS A 53 7.59 3.77 3.23
CA LYS A 53 8.44 4.95 2.97
C LYS A 53 9.27 4.79 1.70
N ALA A 54 9.68 3.58 1.36
CA ALA A 54 10.41 3.30 0.14
C ALA A 54 9.56 3.55 -1.12
N MET A 55 8.24 3.56 -1.01
CA MET A 55 7.32 3.84 -2.11
C MET A 55 7.12 5.34 -2.36
N ALA A 56 7.51 6.19 -1.44
CA ALA A 56 7.25 7.64 -1.49
C ALA A 56 7.62 8.33 -2.82
N PRO A 57 8.74 7.98 -3.50
CA PRO A 57 9.09 8.60 -4.78
C PRO A 57 8.06 8.41 -5.90
N GLN A 58 7.20 7.41 -5.79
CA GLN A 58 6.17 7.10 -6.80
C GLN A 58 4.88 7.91 -6.59
N PHE A 59 4.78 8.67 -5.51
CA PHE A 59 3.58 9.39 -5.10
C PHE A 59 3.81 10.90 -5.07
N ASP A 60 2.72 11.65 -5.08
CA ASP A 60 2.74 13.11 -5.23
C ASP A 60 2.52 13.85 -3.91
N LEU A 61 1.78 13.26 -2.98
CA LEU A 61 1.56 13.80 -1.65
C LEU A 61 1.49 12.70 -0.61
N GLY A 62 1.60 13.06 0.65
CA GLY A 62 1.51 12.13 1.76
C GLY A 62 1.05 12.81 3.03
N PHE A 63 0.42 12.05 3.91
CA PHE A 63 -0.05 12.56 5.18
C PHE A 63 -0.01 11.51 6.28
N TRP A 64 0.21 12.01 7.48
CA TRP A 64 0.22 11.23 8.71
C TRP A 64 -1.08 11.43 9.48
N MET A 65 -1.49 10.43 10.21
CA MET A 65 -2.61 10.49 11.16
C MET A 65 -2.07 10.22 12.55
N VAL A 66 -2.15 11.25 13.41
CA VAL A 66 -1.55 11.22 14.74
C VAL A 66 -2.46 11.83 15.80
N GLU A 67 -2.26 11.45 17.04
CA GLU A 67 -3.02 11.94 18.18
C GLU A 67 -2.11 12.60 19.21
N GLY A 68 -2.57 13.72 19.75
CA GLY A 68 -1.93 14.41 20.86
C GLY A 68 -0.61 15.09 20.54
N PRO A 69 0.01 15.76 21.52
CA PRO A 69 1.24 16.52 21.31
C PRO A 69 2.47 15.66 20.97
N ARG A 70 2.44 14.39 21.39
CA ARG A 70 3.53 13.43 21.09
C ARG A 70 3.39 12.77 19.73
N GLY A 71 2.26 12.96 19.05
CA GLY A 71 2.04 12.39 17.73
C GLY A 71 1.93 10.87 17.71
N ALA A 72 1.16 10.31 18.64
CA ALA A 72 0.89 8.88 18.66
C ALA A 72 0.23 8.44 17.34
N TYR A 73 0.71 7.38 16.73
CA TYR A 73 0.20 6.89 15.45
C TYR A 73 -1.21 6.33 15.59
N LEU A 74 -2.07 6.71 14.66
CA LEU A 74 -3.44 6.21 14.56
C LEU A 74 -3.57 5.23 13.40
N ALA A 75 -4.59 4.36 13.48
CA ALA A 75 -4.96 3.44 12.43
C ALA A 75 -6.49 3.39 12.29
N ASP A 76 -6.96 2.82 11.21
CA ASP A 76 -8.39 2.63 10.91
C ASP A 76 -9.16 3.95 10.87
N ILE A 77 -8.56 4.97 10.30
CA ILE A 77 -9.15 6.30 10.16
C ILE A 77 -9.89 6.39 8.83
N PRO A 78 -11.20 6.68 8.84
CA PRO A 78 -11.92 7.03 7.62
C PRO A 78 -11.35 8.31 7.02
N ILE A 79 -10.96 8.24 5.76
CA ILE A 79 -10.35 9.34 5.02
C ILE A 79 -11.20 9.70 3.81
N ARG A 80 -11.31 10.98 3.56
CA ARG A 80 -11.90 11.54 2.35
C ARG A 80 -10.92 12.54 1.75
N ILE A 81 -10.61 12.37 0.48
CA ILE A 81 -9.77 13.30 -0.28
C ILE A 81 -10.68 14.11 -1.17
N LEU A 82 -10.59 15.43 -1.06
CA LEU A 82 -11.41 16.37 -1.82
C LEU A 82 -10.52 17.25 -2.70
N ARG A 83 -11.04 17.56 -3.88
CA ARG A 83 -10.48 18.57 -4.77
C ARG A 83 -11.59 19.53 -5.16
N GLN A 84 -11.38 20.83 -4.91
CA GLN A 84 -12.38 21.87 -5.21
C GLN A 84 -13.78 21.54 -4.63
N GLY A 85 -13.80 21.05 -3.39
CA GLY A 85 -15.03 20.70 -2.69
C GLY A 85 -15.67 19.36 -3.10
N ARG A 86 -15.09 18.64 -4.05
CA ARG A 86 -15.60 17.35 -4.52
C ARG A 86 -14.76 16.20 -3.98
N THR A 87 -15.40 15.16 -3.47
CA THR A 87 -14.74 13.94 -3.07
C THR A 87 -14.17 13.22 -4.30
N VAL A 88 -12.86 13.03 -4.31
CA VAL A 88 -12.15 12.31 -5.38
C VAL A 88 -11.68 10.92 -4.96
N ALA A 89 -11.59 10.67 -3.65
CA ALA A 89 -11.34 9.34 -3.09
C ALA A 89 -11.88 9.27 -1.67
N GLU A 90 -12.29 8.08 -1.27
CA GLU A 90 -12.79 7.79 0.06
C GLU A 90 -12.39 6.37 0.46
N PHE A 91 -11.76 6.23 1.62
CA PHE A 91 -11.25 4.94 2.10
C PHE A 91 -10.98 4.97 3.60
N THR A 92 -10.71 3.82 4.18
CA THR A 92 -10.21 3.73 5.55
C THR A 92 -8.71 3.47 5.53
N ALA A 93 -7.96 4.36 6.17
CA ALA A 93 -6.51 4.23 6.31
C ALA A 93 -6.19 3.18 7.38
N GLY A 94 -5.63 2.05 6.99
CA GLY A 94 -5.30 0.95 7.91
C GLY A 94 -4.06 1.19 8.77
N GLY A 95 -3.30 2.24 8.51
CA GLY A 95 -2.11 2.63 9.27
C GLY A 95 -1.89 4.13 9.27
N PRO A 96 -0.87 4.61 9.98
CA PRO A 96 -0.71 6.04 10.27
C PRO A 96 -0.20 6.89 9.12
N LEU A 97 0.28 6.28 8.04
CA LEU A 97 0.86 7.00 6.90
C LEU A 97 0.18 6.58 5.61
N CYS A 98 -0.23 7.58 4.83
CA CYS A 98 -0.76 7.39 3.48
C CYS A 98 0.05 8.19 2.47
N PHE A 99 0.30 7.59 1.31
CA PHE A 99 0.79 8.29 0.12
C PHE A 99 -0.27 8.28 -0.96
N VAL A 100 -0.34 9.37 -1.72
CA VAL A 100 -1.34 9.56 -2.76
C VAL A 100 -0.66 10.02 -4.04
N LYS A 101 -1.03 9.37 -5.14
CA LYS A 101 -0.71 9.81 -6.49
C LYS A 101 -1.94 10.50 -7.06
N ALA A 102 -1.77 11.75 -7.47
CA ALA A 102 -2.87 12.60 -7.90
C ALA A 102 -2.39 13.63 -8.93
N PRO A 103 -3.27 14.12 -9.81
CA PRO A 103 -2.95 15.27 -10.65
C PRO A 103 -2.46 16.46 -9.83
N ALA A 104 -1.53 17.24 -10.39
CA ALA A 104 -0.95 18.39 -9.70
C ALA A 104 -2.03 19.37 -9.21
N GLY A 105 -1.92 19.81 -7.97
CA GLY A 105 -2.86 20.73 -7.37
C GLY A 105 -2.92 20.65 -5.87
N GLN A 106 -3.96 21.28 -5.32
CA GLN A 106 -4.23 21.32 -3.90
C GLN A 106 -5.42 20.42 -3.57
N TYR A 107 -5.27 19.65 -2.50
CA TYR A 107 -6.28 18.71 -2.01
C TYR A 107 -6.61 19.01 -0.56
N THR A 108 -7.84 18.70 -0.17
CA THR A 108 -8.25 18.67 1.24
C THR A 108 -8.30 17.21 1.66
N ILE A 109 -7.60 16.89 2.73
CA ILE A 109 -7.64 15.57 3.37
C ILE A 109 -8.48 15.72 4.64
N ARG A 110 -9.56 14.96 4.70
CA ARG A 110 -10.47 14.94 5.85
C ARG A 110 -10.45 13.58 6.49
N GLY A 111 -10.32 13.53 7.79
CA GLY A 111 -10.38 12.30 8.57
C GLY A 111 -11.29 12.44 9.78
N SER A 112 -11.82 11.33 10.25
CA SER A 112 -12.66 11.26 11.44
C SER A 112 -12.08 10.26 12.44
N TYR A 113 -11.96 10.68 13.69
CA TYR A 113 -11.47 9.87 14.79
C TYR A 113 -12.26 10.17 16.06
N GLN A 114 -12.86 9.13 16.64
CA GLN A 114 -13.67 9.24 17.86
C GLN A 114 -14.72 10.38 17.79
N GLY A 115 -15.43 10.46 16.65
CA GLY A 115 -16.47 11.44 16.42
C GLY A 115 -15.97 12.86 16.14
N GLN A 116 -14.65 13.06 16.03
CA GLN A 116 -14.07 14.36 15.71
C GLN A 116 -13.48 14.37 14.30
N ASP A 117 -13.93 15.31 13.49
CA ASP A 117 -13.43 15.52 12.15
C ASP A 117 -12.26 16.49 12.16
N ARG A 118 -11.24 16.17 11.37
CA ARG A 118 -10.11 17.07 11.09
C ARG A 118 -9.91 17.15 9.59
N ALA A 119 -9.46 18.31 9.14
CA ALA A 119 -9.16 18.54 7.73
C ALA A 119 -7.87 19.35 7.60
N ILE A 120 -7.08 18.99 6.60
CA ILE A 120 -5.88 19.75 6.20
C ILE A 120 -5.88 19.95 4.71
N ARG A 121 -5.20 20.98 4.27
CA ARG A 121 -4.91 21.23 2.85
C ARG A 121 -3.49 20.75 2.55
N VAL A 122 -3.36 19.95 1.52
CA VAL A 122 -2.08 19.39 1.07
C VAL A 122 -1.92 19.66 -0.41
N ARG A 123 -0.80 20.22 -0.78
CA ARG A 123 -0.43 20.42 -2.18
C ARG A 123 0.43 19.26 -2.65
N THR A 124 0.27 18.85 -3.90
CA THR A 124 1.20 17.88 -4.52
C THR A 124 2.64 18.37 -4.40
N GLY A 125 3.53 17.48 -4.02
CA GLY A 125 4.90 17.76 -3.61
C GLY A 125 5.13 17.70 -2.09
N ASN A 126 4.11 17.92 -1.28
CA ASN A 126 4.20 17.75 0.16
C ASN A 126 3.81 16.31 0.56
N LYS A 127 4.79 15.54 1.04
CA LYS A 127 4.60 14.16 1.47
C LYS A 127 4.67 13.98 2.99
N ASN A 128 4.61 15.08 3.72
CA ASN A 128 4.81 15.08 5.17
C ASN A 128 3.81 15.98 5.90
N ALA A 129 2.56 15.96 5.46
CA ALA A 129 1.47 16.66 6.13
C ALA A 129 0.94 15.84 7.32
N TYR A 130 0.27 16.49 8.26
CA TYR A 130 -0.26 15.83 9.47
C TYR A 130 -1.73 16.15 9.68
N LEU A 131 -2.55 15.12 9.80
CA LEU A 131 -3.84 15.17 10.46
C LEU A 131 -3.62 14.85 11.93
N ARG A 132 -3.98 15.79 12.79
CA ARG A 132 -3.76 15.65 14.24
C ARG A 132 -5.06 15.85 15.01
N TRP A 133 -5.30 14.91 15.88
CA TRP A 133 -6.40 14.96 16.84
C TRP A 133 -5.91 15.26 18.26
#